data_8b51091749ba85c8e2865b7bb74eaf38
#
_entry.id   8b51091749ba85c8e2865b7bb74eaf38
#
_cell.length_a   1.000
_cell.length_b   1.000
_cell.length_c   1.000
_cell.angle_alpha   90.00
_cell.angle_beta   90.00
_cell.angle_gamma   90.00
#
_symmetry.space_group_name_H-M   'P 1'
#
loop_
_entity.id
_entity.type
_entity.pdbx_description
1 polymer ?
#
loop_
_entity_poly.entity_id
_entity_poly.type
_entity_poly.pdbx_seq_one_letter_code
_entity_poly.pdbx_strand_id
1 'polypeptide(L)'
;VPQTKSAVTAEQVVSLKTILPENLDWKPFAAFPPSVRLAIIAGKPSEPGPYMIRVRVPGGVKLMPHRHSEDRIYTVISGVFYIGVGEEFDPDKLEAYPPGSVIVLPGNTPHFHSAKSGEYISQVTAMGPLGFEYVNSKDDPRS
;
A
#
# COMPACT_ATOMS: atom_id res chain seq x y z
N VAL A 1 -24.81 17.97 28.82
CA VAL A 1 -24.30 18.29 28.52
C VAL A 1 -23.60 18.57 28.03
N PRO A 2 -23.43 18.85 27.77
CA PRO A 2 -22.76 19.01 27.08
C PRO A 2 -21.67 19.28 27.04
N GLN A 3 -21.03 19.12 26.91
CA GLN A 3 -20.05 19.33 26.73
C GLN A 3 -19.48 20.14 26.49
N THR A 4 -19.22 20.23 26.79
CA THR A 4 -18.74 21.06 26.64
C THR A 4 -17.69 21.13 26.19
N LYS A 5 -17.49 21.21 25.47
CA LYS A 5 -16.51 21.33 24.91
C LYS A 5 -15.92 22.32 25.43
N SER A 6 -15.19 22.11 26.07
CA SER A 6 -14.48 23.10 26.50
C SER A 6 -14.11 23.99 25.46
N ALA A 7 -14.20 25.16 25.68
CA ALA A 7 -13.79 26.10 24.68
C ALA A 7 -12.38 25.79 24.24
N VAL A 8 -12.16 25.76 22.96
CA VAL A 8 -10.83 25.62 22.41
C VAL A 8 -10.14 26.98 22.54
N THR A 9 -9.06 27.03 23.30
CA THR A 9 -8.25 28.22 23.41
C THR A 9 -7.33 28.36 22.21
N ALA A 10 -6.68 29.51 22.08
CA ALA A 10 -5.71 29.70 20.99
C ALA A 10 -4.58 28.67 21.06
N GLU A 11 -4.18 28.26 22.26
CA GLU A 11 -3.16 27.23 22.42
C GLU A 11 -3.63 25.85 22.06
N GLN A 12 -4.94 25.64 21.98
CA GLN A 12 -5.55 24.36 21.72
C GLN A 12 -6.13 24.24 20.32
N VAL A 13 -5.88 25.21 19.46
CA VAL A 13 -6.35 25.13 18.08
C VAL A 13 -5.74 23.92 17.40
N VAL A 14 -6.61 23.07 16.87
CA VAL A 14 -6.18 21.87 16.17
C VAL A 14 -5.92 22.22 14.71
N SER A 15 -4.71 21.96 14.27
CA SER A 15 -4.36 22.10 12.85
C SER A 15 -4.58 20.78 12.14
N LEU A 16 -5.22 20.84 11.00
CA LEU A 16 -5.36 19.67 10.14
C LEU A 16 -4.06 19.46 9.38
N LYS A 17 -3.68 18.19 9.22
CA LYS A 17 -2.61 17.81 8.31
C LYS A 17 -3.27 17.28 7.07
N THR A 18 -2.94 17.87 5.94
CA THR A 18 -3.53 17.49 4.66
C THR A 18 -2.44 17.21 3.66
N ILE A 19 -2.68 16.24 2.79
CA ILE A 19 -1.77 15.88 1.72
C ILE A 19 -2.59 15.84 0.43
N LEU A 20 -2.24 16.69 -0.51
CA LEU A 20 -2.88 16.68 -1.82
C LEU A 20 -2.24 15.62 -2.71
N PRO A 21 -3.00 15.02 -3.63
CA PRO A 21 -2.43 13.97 -4.50
C PRO A 21 -1.18 14.42 -5.26
N GLU A 22 -1.15 15.68 -5.68
CA GLU A 22 -0.01 16.22 -6.44
C GLU A 22 1.21 16.49 -5.57
N ASN A 23 1.08 16.43 -4.24
CA ASN A 23 2.16 16.74 -3.30
C ASN A 23 2.73 15.51 -2.63
N LEU A 24 2.41 14.31 -3.11
CA LEU A 24 2.95 13.08 -2.56
C LEU A 24 4.43 12.95 -2.89
N ASP A 25 5.22 12.52 -1.91
CA ASP A 25 6.65 12.30 -2.08
C ASP A 25 6.88 10.85 -2.51
N TRP A 26 6.86 10.62 -3.81
CA TRP A 26 7.02 9.28 -4.39
C TRP A 26 8.50 8.90 -4.41
N LYS A 27 8.84 7.81 -3.72
CA LYS A 27 10.21 7.32 -3.59
C LYS A 27 10.32 5.85 -3.99
N PRO A 28 11.50 5.42 -4.46
CA PRO A 28 11.73 3.99 -4.62
C PRO A 28 11.68 3.31 -3.26
N PHE A 29 11.35 2.03 -3.27
CA PHE A 29 11.35 1.19 -2.08
C PHE A 29 12.19 -0.04 -2.40
N ALA A 30 13.14 -0.37 -1.53
CA ALA A 30 14.16 -1.37 -1.84
C ALA A 30 13.59 -2.75 -2.18
N ALA A 31 12.44 -3.12 -1.60
CA ALA A 31 11.82 -4.42 -1.85
C ALA A 31 11.04 -4.47 -3.16
N PHE A 32 10.76 -3.33 -3.78
CA PHE A 32 9.97 -3.26 -5.02
C PHE A 32 10.85 -3.27 -6.27
N PRO A 33 10.29 -3.65 -7.43
CA PRO A 33 10.96 -3.41 -8.69
C PRO A 33 11.36 -1.93 -8.84
N PRO A 34 12.42 -1.63 -9.61
CA PRO A 34 13.00 -0.28 -9.64
C PRO A 34 12.05 0.84 -10.05
N SER A 35 11.04 0.53 -10.86
CA SER A 35 10.10 1.55 -11.35
C SER A 35 8.91 1.81 -10.44
N VAL A 36 8.71 0.97 -9.44
CA VAL A 36 7.60 1.09 -8.50
C VAL A 36 7.93 2.15 -7.46
N ARG A 37 6.94 2.95 -7.08
CA ARG A 37 7.13 4.05 -6.13
C ARG A 37 6.19 3.92 -4.96
N LEU A 38 6.66 4.38 -3.81
CA LEU A 38 5.91 4.38 -2.55
C LEU A 38 5.90 5.78 -1.98
N ALA A 39 4.73 6.23 -1.52
CA ALA A 39 4.59 7.49 -0.80
C ALA A 39 4.00 7.20 0.57
N ILE A 40 4.59 7.77 1.62
CA ILE A 40 4.07 7.62 2.97
C ILE A 40 2.99 8.68 3.18
N ILE A 41 1.80 8.22 3.55
CA ILE A 41 0.66 9.09 3.81
C ILE A 41 0.59 9.43 5.31
N ALA A 42 0.77 8.42 6.16
CA ALA A 42 0.71 8.60 7.62
C ALA A 42 1.51 7.51 8.30
N GLY A 43 2.03 7.82 9.48
CA GLY A 43 2.80 6.87 10.27
C GLY A 43 4.17 6.59 9.70
N LYS A 44 4.83 5.57 10.25
CA LYS A 44 6.16 5.14 9.83
C LYS A 44 6.15 3.65 9.57
N PRO A 45 6.20 3.23 8.31
CA PRO A 45 6.13 1.78 7.99
C PRO A 45 7.23 0.95 8.66
N SER A 46 8.36 1.55 8.98
CA SER A 46 9.48 0.83 9.60
C SER A 46 9.33 0.60 11.10
N GLU A 47 8.27 1.13 11.71
CA GLU A 47 8.09 1.10 13.16
C GLU A 47 6.76 0.44 13.54
N PRO A 48 6.63 -0.06 14.79
CA PRO A 48 5.33 -0.49 15.29
C PRO A 48 4.32 0.65 15.23
N GLY A 49 3.05 0.30 15.06
CA GLY A 49 1.97 1.25 15.00
C GLY A 49 1.35 1.33 13.61
N PRO A 50 0.26 2.08 13.48
CA PRO A 50 -0.44 2.17 12.20
C PRO A 50 0.37 2.95 11.17
N TYR A 51 0.29 2.52 9.91
CA TYR A 51 0.84 3.27 8.80
C TYR A 51 -0.13 3.26 7.63
N MET A 52 0.00 4.26 6.78
CA MET A 52 -0.74 4.34 5.53
C MET A 52 0.23 4.78 4.44
N ILE A 53 0.27 4.01 3.37
CA ILE A 53 1.13 4.29 2.22
C ILE A 53 0.32 4.21 0.94
N ARG A 54 0.84 4.84 -0.12
CA ARG A 54 0.35 4.60 -1.48
C ARG A 54 1.47 4.01 -2.31
N VAL A 55 1.09 3.10 -3.20
CA VAL A 55 2.02 2.41 -4.09
C VAL A 55 1.57 2.68 -5.52
N ARG A 56 2.50 3.18 -6.35
CA ARG A 56 2.26 3.44 -7.76
C ARG A 56 3.05 2.45 -8.58
N VAL A 57 2.33 1.66 -9.37
CA VAL A 57 2.91 0.61 -10.20
C VAL A 57 2.70 1.00 -11.67
N PRO A 58 3.79 1.24 -12.42
CA PRO A 58 3.68 1.61 -13.84
C PRO A 58 3.08 0.48 -14.67
N GLY A 59 2.44 0.85 -15.78
CA GLY A 59 1.84 -0.12 -16.67
C GLY A 59 2.81 -1.19 -17.13
N GLY A 60 2.37 -2.45 -17.11
CA GLY A 60 3.16 -3.60 -17.52
C GLY A 60 4.06 -4.19 -16.45
N VAL A 61 4.21 -3.53 -15.31
CA VAL A 61 5.08 -4.01 -14.24
C VAL A 61 4.36 -5.05 -13.39
N LYS A 62 5.08 -6.10 -13.01
CA LYS A 62 4.59 -7.18 -12.16
C LYS A 62 5.25 -7.10 -10.80
N LEU A 63 4.47 -7.41 -9.77
CA LEU A 63 4.99 -7.67 -8.43
C LEU A 63 4.89 -9.17 -8.21
N MET A 64 6.04 -9.82 -8.16
CA MET A 64 6.14 -11.27 -8.06
C MET A 64 5.66 -11.77 -6.69
N PRO A 65 5.34 -13.06 -6.54
CA PRO A 65 4.77 -13.57 -5.30
C PRO A 65 5.61 -13.21 -4.07
N HIS A 66 4.93 -12.65 -3.10
CA HIS A 66 5.53 -12.20 -1.84
C HIS A 66 4.46 -12.22 -0.76
N ARG A 67 4.90 -12.06 0.49
CA ARG A 67 3.99 -11.99 1.64
C ARG A 67 4.42 -10.89 2.58
N HIS A 68 3.45 -10.44 3.37
CA HIS A 68 3.68 -9.49 4.46
C HIS A 68 3.29 -10.16 5.76
N SER A 69 4.02 -9.88 6.84
CA SER A 69 3.69 -10.43 8.15
C SER A 69 2.40 -9.85 8.72
N GLU A 70 2.11 -8.59 8.39
CA GLU A 70 0.93 -7.88 8.89
C GLU A 70 -0.27 -8.05 7.95
N ASP A 71 -1.48 -7.97 8.50
CA ASP A 71 -2.68 -7.85 7.71
C ASP A 71 -2.68 -6.51 6.98
N ARG A 72 -3.27 -6.47 5.80
CA ARG A 72 -3.32 -5.25 4.99
C ARG A 72 -4.73 -4.97 4.52
N ILE A 73 -5.09 -3.68 4.49
CA ILE A 73 -6.29 -3.21 3.84
C ILE A 73 -5.84 -2.38 2.65
N TYR A 74 -6.20 -2.84 1.45
CA TYR A 74 -5.93 -2.10 0.22
C TYR A 74 -7.16 -1.32 -0.19
N THR A 75 -6.95 -0.08 -0.60
CA THR A 75 -7.98 0.71 -1.27
C THR A 75 -7.43 1.11 -2.64
N VAL A 76 -8.18 0.82 -3.69
CA VAL A 76 -7.75 1.17 -5.04
C VAL A 76 -8.04 2.66 -5.26
N ILE A 77 -7.00 3.43 -5.55
CA ILE A 77 -7.10 4.87 -5.74
C ILE A 77 -7.33 5.20 -7.22
N SER A 78 -6.53 4.62 -8.10
CA SER A 78 -6.65 4.86 -9.53
C SER A 78 -6.18 3.66 -10.34
N GLY A 79 -6.61 3.57 -11.59
CA GLY A 79 -6.30 2.46 -12.45
C GLY A 79 -7.05 1.20 -12.06
N VAL A 80 -6.62 0.07 -12.60
CA VAL A 80 -7.19 -1.24 -12.26
C VAL A 80 -6.16 -2.02 -11.47
N PHE A 81 -6.53 -2.40 -10.26
CA PHE A 81 -5.67 -3.15 -9.36
C PHE A 81 -5.91 -4.65 -9.59
N TYR A 82 -4.86 -5.35 -10.01
CA TYR A 82 -4.93 -6.79 -10.20
C TYR A 82 -4.17 -7.48 -9.07
N ILE A 83 -4.79 -8.47 -8.44
CA ILE A 83 -4.17 -9.26 -7.40
C ILE A 83 -4.54 -10.73 -7.59
N GLY A 84 -3.57 -11.60 -7.41
CA GLY A 84 -3.77 -13.04 -7.37
C GLY A 84 -3.16 -13.62 -6.11
N VAL A 85 -3.72 -14.71 -5.63
CA VAL A 85 -3.25 -15.39 -4.41
C VAL A 85 -2.55 -16.68 -4.80
N GLY A 86 -1.37 -16.90 -4.24
CA GLY A 86 -0.60 -18.11 -4.46
C GLY A 86 0.88 -17.86 -4.46
N GLU A 87 1.65 -18.95 -4.50
CA GLU A 87 3.11 -18.90 -4.44
C GLU A 87 3.77 -18.82 -5.82
N GLU A 88 2.99 -18.96 -6.88
CA GLU A 88 3.48 -18.85 -8.25
C GLU A 88 2.69 -17.76 -8.97
N PHE A 89 3.39 -16.98 -9.78
CA PHE A 89 2.73 -15.99 -10.61
C PHE A 89 1.91 -16.70 -11.68
N ASP A 90 0.60 -16.52 -11.61
CA ASP A 90 -0.34 -17.11 -12.55
C ASP A 90 -1.31 -16.03 -13.02
N PRO A 91 -1.19 -15.55 -14.27
CA PRO A 91 -2.06 -14.47 -14.74
C PRO A 91 -3.55 -14.85 -14.74
N ASP A 92 -3.86 -16.14 -14.79
CA ASP A 92 -5.27 -16.59 -14.76
C ASP A 92 -5.90 -16.44 -13.39
N LYS A 93 -5.08 -16.26 -12.35
CA LYS A 93 -5.58 -16.03 -10.98
C LYS A 93 -5.72 -14.56 -10.65
N LEU A 94 -5.31 -13.67 -11.53
CA LEU A 94 -5.43 -12.23 -11.29
C LEU A 94 -6.89 -11.81 -11.38
N GLU A 95 -7.35 -11.12 -10.33
CA GLU A 95 -8.68 -10.52 -10.32
C GLU A 95 -8.55 -9.01 -10.37
N ALA A 96 -9.44 -8.37 -11.12
CA ALA A 96 -9.39 -6.94 -11.40
C ALA A 96 -10.32 -6.17 -10.47
N TYR A 97 -9.81 -5.09 -9.89
CA TYR A 97 -10.60 -4.25 -8.99
C TYR A 97 -10.49 -2.80 -9.42
N PRO A 98 -11.64 -2.13 -9.64
CA PRO A 98 -11.65 -0.72 -10.04
C PRO A 98 -11.39 0.22 -8.86
N PRO A 99 -11.17 1.52 -9.12
CA PRO A 99 -11.02 2.50 -8.05
C PRO A 99 -12.18 2.47 -7.07
N GLY A 100 -11.87 2.63 -5.79
CA GLY A 100 -12.84 2.56 -4.71
C GLY A 100 -13.00 1.17 -4.11
N SER A 101 -12.47 0.13 -4.75
CA SER A 101 -12.50 -1.22 -4.18
C SER A 101 -11.63 -1.29 -2.94
N VAL A 102 -12.05 -2.13 -1.99
CA VAL A 102 -11.30 -2.40 -0.77
C VAL A 102 -11.03 -3.90 -0.69
N ILE A 103 -9.79 -4.28 -0.48
CA ILE A 103 -9.37 -5.67 -0.36
C ILE A 103 -8.70 -5.85 1.00
N VAL A 104 -9.17 -6.82 1.77
CA VAL A 104 -8.54 -7.19 3.03
C VAL A 104 -7.67 -8.41 2.77
N LEU A 105 -6.36 -8.25 2.96
CA LEU A 105 -5.40 -9.31 2.75
C LEU A 105 -4.84 -9.75 4.09
N PRO A 106 -5.14 -10.98 4.53
CA PRO A 106 -4.58 -11.49 5.78
C PRO A 106 -3.06 -11.59 5.70
N GLY A 107 -2.42 -11.40 6.84
CA GLY A 107 -0.96 -11.54 6.95
C GLY A 107 -0.47 -12.90 6.50
N ASN A 108 0.75 -12.94 6.02
CA ASN A 108 1.45 -14.14 5.56
C ASN A 108 0.80 -14.84 4.36
N THR A 109 -0.13 -14.17 3.68
CA THR A 109 -0.75 -14.71 2.47
C THR A 109 0.11 -14.41 1.25
N PRO A 110 0.64 -15.43 0.56
CA PRO A 110 1.40 -15.19 -0.67
C PRO A 110 0.46 -14.65 -1.75
N HIS A 111 0.90 -13.61 -2.40
CA HIS A 111 0.11 -12.96 -3.44
C HIS A 111 1.02 -12.24 -4.43
N PHE A 112 0.45 -11.82 -5.54
CA PHE A 112 1.18 -11.16 -6.60
C PHE A 112 0.26 -10.17 -7.31
N HIS A 113 0.86 -9.24 -8.03
CA HIS A 113 0.14 -8.20 -8.75
C HIS A 113 0.67 -8.04 -10.17
N SER A 114 -0.14 -7.40 -11.01
CA SER A 114 0.29 -6.99 -12.33
C SER A 114 -0.46 -5.73 -12.73
N ALA A 115 0.25 -4.74 -13.26
CA ALA A 115 -0.37 -3.55 -13.83
C ALA A 115 -0.66 -3.80 -15.32
N LYS A 116 -1.38 -4.87 -15.63
CA LYS A 116 -1.50 -5.34 -17.01
C LYS A 116 -2.36 -4.45 -17.90
N SER A 117 -3.22 -3.62 -17.33
CA SER A 117 -4.02 -2.69 -18.15
C SER A 117 -3.58 -1.24 -18.00
N GLY A 118 -2.43 -0.99 -17.38
CA GLY A 118 -1.89 0.35 -17.19
C GLY A 118 -1.53 0.61 -15.75
N GLU A 119 -1.00 1.80 -15.50
CA GLU A 119 -0.60 2.21 -14.15
C GLU A 119 -1.77 2.12 -13.17
N TYR A 120 -1.50 1.68 -11.96
CA TYR A 120 -2.45 1.79 -10.87
C TYR A 120 -1.79 2.38 -9.62
N ILE A 121 -2.62 2.95 -8.77
CA ILE A 121 -2.22 3.42 -7.44
C ILE A 121 -3.14 2.74 -6.43
N SER A 122 -2.53 2.06 -5.46
CA SER A 122 -3.24 1.48 -4.33
C SER A 122 -2.84 2.19 -3.04
N GLN A 123 -3.73 2.19 -2.07
CA GLN A 123 -3.44 2.68 -0.73
C GLN A 123 -3.48 1.51 0.23
N VAL A 124 -2.47 1.42 1.08
CA VAL A 124 -2.35 0.34 2.06
C VAL A 124 -2.45 0.94 3.44
N THR A 125 -3.35 0.39 4.25
CA THR A 125 -3.46 0.69 5.67
C THR A 125 -3.14 -0.57 6.45
N ALA A 126 -2.21 -0.47 7.39
CA ALA A 126 -1.77 -1.63 8.15
C ALA A 126 -1.11 -1.22 9.46
N MET A 127 -0.79 -2.22 10.27
CA MET A 127 0.02 -2.04 11.48
C MET A 127 1.44 -2.43 11.17
N GLY A 128 2.37 -1.51 11.44
CA GLY A 128 3.79 -1.77 11.24
C GLY A 128 4.39 -2.68 12.29
N PRO A 129 5.64 -3.07 12.08
CA PRO A 129 6.48 -2.70 10.94
C PRO A 129 6.08 -3.44 9.66
N LEU A 130 6.30 -2.78 8.52
CA LEU A 130 6.02 -3.35 7.21
C LEU A 130 6.97 -4.51 6.95
N GLY A 131 6.40 -5.70 6.75
CA GLY A 131 7.17 -6.87 6.37
C GLY A 131 7.04 -7.12 4.87
N PHE A 132 8.11 -7.62 4.26
CA PHE A 132 8.09 -7.92 2.83
C PHE A 132 9.06 -9.08 2.57
N GLU A 133 8.52 -10.23 2.18
CA GLU A 133 9.30 -11.41 1.90
C GLU A 133 8.86 -12.02 0.57
N TYR A 134 9.77 -12.15 -0.38
CA TYR A 134 9.48 -12.85 -1.63
C TYR A 134 9.43 -14.35 -1.40
N VAL A 135 8.51 -15.02 -2.08
CA VAL A 135 8.44 -16.47 -2.07
C VAL A 135 9.69 -17.06 -2.72
N ASN A 136 10.11 -16.47 -3.84
CA ASN A 136 11.33 -16.87 -4.53
C ASN A 136 12.38 -15.76 -4.36
N SER A 137 13.50 -16.09 -3.71
CA SER A 137 14.55 -15.12 -3.45
C SER A 137 15.15 -14.51 -4.73
N LYS A 138 15.00 -15.18 -5.86
CA LYS A 138 15.47 -14.64 -7.16
C LYS A 138 14.70 -13.41 -7.59
N ASP A 139 13.49 -13.23 -7.09
CA ASP A 139 12.65 -12.07 -7.42
C ASP A 139 12.96 -10.87 -6.53
N ASP A 140 13.74 -11.07 -5.49
CA ASP A 140 14.03 -10.03 -4.49
C ASP A 140 15.13 -9.10 -5.00
N PRO A 141 14.83 -7.82 -5.29
CA PRO A 141 15.86 -6.89 -5.76
C PRO A 141 16.92 -6.56 -4.70
N ARG A 142 16.67 -6.94 -3.45
CA ARG A 142 17.63 -6.71 -2.36
C ARG A 142 18.69 -7.79 -2.26
N SER A 143 18.51 -8.91 -2.94
CA SER A 143 19.46 -10.02 -2.87
C SER A 143 20.56 -9.95 -3.91
#